data_221b577eaed519de64eaa26ea099cfd8
#
_entry.id   221b577eaed519de64eaa26ea099cfd8
#
_cell.length_a   1.000
_cell.length_b   1.000
_cell.length_c   1.000
_cell.angle_alpha   90.00
_cell.angle_beta   90.00
_cell.angle_gamma   90.00
#
_symmetry.space_group_name_H-M   'P 1'
#
loop_
_entity.id
_entity.type
_entity.pdbx_description
1 polymer ?
#
loop_
_entity_poly.entity_id
_entity_poly.type
_entity_poly.pdbx_seq_one_letter_code
_entity_poly.pdbx_strand_id
1 'polypeptide(L)'
;CAPMTRAPRWLTYSGEPAPGRPKMARTPSGEPAPQAPGGAVSPVVNRLVDPISRQVAAFQGEWAPLLQAWAASDAGRRLIAHVDARLAAGAIIFPAQVFRALALTPLSSVRVLILGQDPYHGPGQAEGLAFSVPAGQPWPPSLRNIVKELQRDLGCPVPSSGSLEAWARQGVLLLNTVLTVRAHEAHSHRGKGWEEFTSRIIQAINRQPRVAFVLWGKPAQKFAESLDKRHLVIESP
;
A
#
# COMPACT_ATOMS: atom_id res chain seq x y z
N CYS A 1 4.78 36.39 17.75
CA CYS A 1 3.69 35.47 17.33
C CYS A 1 3.64 35.45 15.81
N ALA A 2 4.20 34.37 15.18
CA ALA A 2 4.07 34.12 13.77
C ALA A 2 2.76 33.34 13.51
N PRO A 3 2.03 33.61 12.41
CA PRO A 3 0.76 32.94 12.15
C PRO A 3 1.01 31.48 11.79
N MET A 4 0.26 30.58 12.42
CA MET A 4 0.23 29.15 12.10
C MET A 4 -0.10 28.97 10.61
N THR A 5 0.85 28.44 9.85
CA THR A 5 0.63 28.02 8.47
C THR A 5 -0.39 26.88 8.45
N ARG A 6 -1.46 27.07 7.65
CA ARG A 6 -2.53 26.08 7.42
C ARG A 6 -1.91 24.69 7.17
N ALA A 7 -2.48 23.67 7.83
CA ALA A 7 -2.16 22.27 7.57
C ALA A 7 -2.25 21.96 6.06
N PRO A 8 -1.32 21.21 5.50
CA PRO A 8 -1.31 20.92 4.07
C PRO A 8 -2.59 20.17 3.66
N ARG A 9 -3.12 20.52 2.50
CA ARG A 9 -4.43 20.09 1.95
C ARG A 9 -4.63 18.56 1.87
N TRP A 10 -3.59 17.77 1.92
CA TRP A 10 -3.63 16.30 1.93
C TRP A 10 -4.00 15.69 3.30
N LEU A 11 -4.06 16.54 4.37
CA LEU A 11 -4.51 16.13 5.71
C LEU A 11 -6.01 16.37 5.94
N THR A 12 -6.71 17.09 5.06
CA THR A 12 -8.15 17.35 5.21
C THR A 12 -8.97 16.30 4.46
N TYR A 13 -9.55 15.38 5.20
CA TYR A 13 -10.59 14.47 4.71
C TYR A 13 -11.93 15.22 4.69
N SER A 14 -12.46 15.50 3.49
CA SER A 14 -13.81 16.06 3.31
C SER A 14 -14.84 14.92 3.30
N GLY A 15 -15.15 14.39 4.46
CA GLY A 15 -16.29 13.51 4.65
C GLY A 15 -17.44 14.31 5.25
N GLU A 16 -18.57 14.39 4.55
CA GLU A 16 -19.80 14.98 5.09
C GLU A 16 -20.26 14.19 6.32
N PRO A 17 -20.80 14.87 7.38
CA PRO A 17 -21.33 14.18 8.54
C PRO A 17 -22.61 13.42 8.17
N ALA A 18 -22.66 12.14 8.50
CA ALA A 18 -23.86 11.32 8.33
C ALA A 18 -25.03 11.86 9.18
N PRO A 19 -26.29 11.79 8.70
CA PRO A 19 -27.46 12.27 9.40
C PRO A 19 -27.74 11.47 10.67
N GLY A 20 -28.28 12.16 11.70
CA GLY A 20 -28.41 11.78 13.09
C GLY A 20 -29.00 10.37 13.34
N ARG A 21 -28.38 9.67 14.30
CA ARG A 21 -28.89 8.43 14.88
C ARG A 21 -30.16 8.65 15.70
N PRO A 22 -31.21 7.83 15.50
CA PRO A 22 -32.33 7.79 16.44
C PRO A 22 -31.90 7.15 17.77
N LYS A 23 -32.44 7.70 18.90
CA LYS A 23 -32.22 7.20 20.26
C LYS A 23 -32.77 5.76 20.39
N MET A 24 -31.89 4.81 20.73
CA MET A 24 -32.30 3.45 21.07
C MET A 24 -32.97 3.38 22.45
N ALA A 25 -34.17 2.86 22.47
CA ALA A 25 -34.88 2.43 23.69
C ALA A 25 -34.20 1.17 24.27
N ARG A 26 -34.09 1.12 25.60
CA ARG A 26 -33.61 -0.05 26.34
C ARG A 26 -34.62 -1.18 26.24
N THR A 27 -34.20 -2.37 25.80
CA THR A 27 -34.95 -3.63 25.99
C THR A 27 -34.20 -4.55 26.95
N PRO A 28 -34.95 -5.35 27.77
CA PRO A 28 -34.36 -6.16 28.84
C PRO A 28 -33.80 -7.50 28.34
N SER A 29 -32.94 -8.01 29.19
CA SER A 29 -32.15 -9.25 29.19
C SER A 29 -32.82 -10.52 28.67
N GLY A 30 -32.01 -11.32 27.93
CA GLY A 30 -32.02 -12.77 28.02
C GLY A 30 -32.58 -13.52 26.83
N GLU A 31 -31.69 -13.84 25.87
CA GLU A 31 -31.67 -15.11 25.14
C GLU A 31 -30.42 -15.18 24.26
N PRO A 32 -29.67 -16.29 24.23
CA PRO A 32 -28.53 -16.41 23.33
C PRO A 32 -29.03 -16.53 21.87
N ALA A 33 -28.50 -15.67 20.99
CA ALA A 33 -28.81 -15.73 19.58
C ALA A 33 -28.42 -17.09 18.98
N PRO A 34 -29.23 -17.65 18.04
CA PRO A 34 -28.94 -18.92 17.42
C PRO A 34 -27.64 -18.80 16.57
N GLN A 35 -26.74 -19.75 16.82
CA GLN A 35 -25.52 -19.90 15.99
C GLN A 35 -25.92 -20.27 14.56
N ALA A 36 -25.53 -19.48 13.61
CA ALA A 36 -25.71 -19.75 12.18
C ALA A 36 -24.95 -21.04 11.78
N PRO A 37 -25.58 -21.93 10.99
CA PRO A 37 -24.94 -23.17 10.55
C PRO A 37 -23.89 -22.91 9.46
N GLY A 38 -22.76 -23.64 9.55
CA GLY A 38 -21.89 -24.04 8.46
C GLY A 38 -21.25 -22.93 7.64
N GLY A 39 -20.00 -22.60 7.98
CA GLY A 39 -19.19 -21.62 7.29
C GLY A 39 -19.05 -21.90 5.80
N ALA A 40 -19.72 -21.12 4.99
CA ALA A 40 -19.25 -20.83 3.64
C ALA A 40 -17.87 -20.17 3.79
N VAL A 41 -16.82 -20.79 3.26
CA VAL A 41 -15.49 -20.21 3.17
C VAL A 41 -15.64 -18.91 2.38
N SER A 42 -15.61 -17.78 3.09
CA SER A 42 -15.65 -16.47 2.44
C SER A 42 -14.56 -16.44 1.36
N PRO A 43 -14.88 -16.02 0.14
CA PRO A 43 -13.88 -15.95 -0.91
C PRO A 43 -12.71 -15.10 -0.39
N VAL A 44 -11.47 -15.59 -0.56
CA VAL A 44 -10.27 -14.86 -0.11
C VAL A 44 -10.20 -13.56 -0.90
N VAL A 45 -10.60 -12.48 -0.25
CA VAL A 45 -10.70 -11.15 -0.85
C VAL A 45 -9.30 -10.61 -1.13
N ASN A 46 -9.13 -9.86 -2.22
CA ASN A 46 -7.88 -9.23 -2.67
C ASN A 46 -6.73 -10.21 -3.01
N ARG A 47 -7.02 -11.48 -3.24
CA ARG A 47 -6.00 -12.41 -3.77
C ARG A 47 -5.72 -12.13 -5.25
N LEU A 48 -4.49 -12.40 -5.65
CA LEU A 48 -4.09 -12.40 -7.05
C LEU A 48 -4.91 -13.46 -7.82
N VAL A 49 -5.56 -13.03 -8.89
CA VAL A 49 -6.31 -13.89 -9.81
C VAL A 49 -5.70 -13.78 -11.21
N ASP A 50 -5.49 -12.55 -11.67
CA ASP A 50 -4.82 -12.30 -12.93
C ASP A 50 -3.30 -12.45 -12.77
N PRO A 51 -2.64 -13.28 -13.61
CA PRO A 51 -1.19 -13.43 -13.59
C PRO A 51 -0.45 -12.09 -13.70
N ILE A 52 0.76 -12.02 -13.12
CA ILE A 52 1.60 -10.81 -13.22
C ILE A 52 1.87 -10.46 -14.69
N SER A 53 2.13 -11.47 -15.53
CA SER A 53 2.34 -11.28 -16.98
C SER A 53 1.18 -10.53 -17.63
N ARG A 54 -0.06 -10.87 -17.28
CA ARG A 54 -1.27 -10.19 -17.80
C ARG A 54 -1.38 -8.78 -17.26
N GLN A 55 -1.15 -8.56 -15.96
CA GLN A 55 -1.19 -7.22 -15.37
C GLN A 55 -0.13 -6.30 -15.98
N VAL A 56 1.08 -6.80 -16.25
CA VAL A 56 2.13 -6.05 -16.95
C VAL A 56 1.69 -5.66 -18.36
N ALA A 57 1.12 -6.60 -19.13
CA ALA A 57 0.68 -6.36 -20.51
C ALA A 57 -0.49 -5.35 -20.57
N ALA A 58 -1.37 -5.36 -19.58
CA ALA A 58 -2.53 -4.46 -19.50
C ALA A 58 -2.20 -3.09 -18.89
N PHE A 59 -1.04 -2.93 -18.25
CA PHE A 59 -0.71 -1.69 -17.53
C PHE A 59 -0.47 -0.52 -18.48
N GLN A 60 -1.09 0.62 -18.16
CA GLN A 60 -0.97 1.85 -18.91
C GLN A 60 -0.54 3.02 -18.02
N GLY A 61 -0.17 4.13 -18.65
CA GLY A 61 0.25 5.35 -17.96
C GLY A 61 1.77 5.53 -17.94
N GLU A 62 2.23 6.54 -17.20
CA GLU A 62 3.63 7.00 -17.23
C GLU A 62 4.66 5.96 -16.78
N TRP A 63 4.25 5.01 -15.94
CA TRP A 63 5.12 3.93 -15.48
C TRP A 63 5.22 2.75 -16.45
N ALA A 64 4.36 2.70 -17.49
CA ALA A 64 4.31 1.55 -18.41
C ALA A 64 5.64 1.25 -19.09
N PRO A 65 6.41 2.24 -19.62
CA PRO A 65 7.70 1.96 -20.24
C PRO A 65 8.71 1.33 -19.27
N LEU A 66 8.75 1.82 -18.02
CA LEU A 66 9.66 1.30 -17.00
C LEU A 66 9.26 -0.14 -16.60
N LEU A 67 7.96 -0.39 -16.40
CA LEU A 67 7.42 -1.70 -16.04
C LEU A 67 7.70 -2.71 -17.15
N GLN A 68 7.46 -2.36 -18.41
CA GLN A 68 7.71 -3.23 -19.56
C GLN A 68 9.19 -3.53 -19.75
N ALA A 69 10.07 -2.50 -19.61
CA ALA A 69 11.51 -2.68 -19.70
C ALA A 69 12.05 -3.58 -18.58
N TRP A 70 11.52 -3.47 -17.37
CA TRP A 70 11.86 -4.38 -16.29
C TRP A 70 11.34 -5.80 -16.56
N ALA A 71 10.09 -5.94 -16.98
CA ALA A 71 9.49 -7.25 -17.27
C ALA A 71 10.27 -8.01 -18.37
N ALA A 72 10.86 -7.30 -19.32
CA ALA A 72 11.72 -7.84 -20.36
C ALA A 72 13.15 -8.16 -19.89
N SER A 73 13.55 -7.74 -18.68
CA SER A 73 14.86 -8.08 -18.10
C SER A 73 14.89 -9.52 -17.59
N ASP A 74 16.08 -10.07 -17.35
CA ASP A 74 16.24 -11.41 -16.80
C ASP A 74 15.60 -11.56 -15.41
N ALA A 75 15.73 -10.56 -14.57
CA ALA A 75 15.11 -10.54 -13.24
C ALA A 75 13.59 -10.50 -13.33
N GLY A 76 13.04 -9.64 -14.19
CA GLY A 76 11.61 -9.53 -14.42
C GLY A 76 11.01 -10.81 -14.96
N ARG A 77 11.62 -11.41 -16.01
CA ARG A 77 11.16 -12.67 -16.57
C ARG A 77 11.16 -13.81 -15.54
N ARG A 78 12.24 -13.95 -14.76
CA ARG A 78 12.32 -14.99 -13.71
C ARG A 78 11.28 -14.81 -12.64
N LEU A 79 11.08 -13.57 -12.16
CA LEU A 79 10.08 -13.27 -11.14
C LEU A 79 8.66 -13.54 -11.64
N ILE A 80 8.30 -13.02 -12.80
CA ILE A 80 6.98 -13.18 -13.40
C ILE A 80 6.69 -14.69 -13.58
N ALA A 81 7.61 -15.44 -14.18
CA ALA A 81 7.45 -16.87 -14.34
C ALA A 81 7.29 -17.59 -12.99
N HIS A 82 8.06 -17.21 -11.97
CA HIS A 82 7.97 -17.80 -10.64
C HIS A 82 6.60 -17.56 -9.99
N VAL A 83 6.11 -16.32 -9.99
CA VAL A 83 4.84 -15.96 -9.35
C VAL A 83 3.66 -16.57 -10.11
N ASP A 84 3.66 -16.47 -11.44
CA ASP A 84 2.59 -17.00 -12.29
C ASP A 84 2.51 -18.53 -12.20
N ALA A 85 3.64 -19.23 -12.14
CA ALA A 85 3.66 -20.69 -11.93
C ALA A 85 3.10 -21.07 -10.54
N ARG A 86 3.42 -20.31 -9.49
CA ARG A 86 2.86 -20.55 -8.15
C ARG A 86 1.36 -20.29 -8.12
N LEU A 87 0.90 -19.24 -8.79
CA LEU A 87 -0.51 -18.92 -8.94
C LEU A 87 -1.25 -20.06 -9.67
N ALA A 88 -0.71 -20.54 -10.79
CA ALA A 88 -1.27 -21.67 -11.55
C ALA A 88 -1.31 -22.96 -10.74
N ALA A 89 -0.36 -23.16 -9.82
CA ALA A 89 -0.33 -24.27 -8.87
C ALA A 89 -1.30 -24.10 -7.67
N GLY A 90 -2.16 -23.07 -7.67
CA GLY A 90 -3.17 -22.84 -6.64
C GLY A 90 -2.68 -22.08 -5.41
N ALA A 91 -1.47 -21.52 -5.42
CA ALA A 91 -1.01 -20.70 -4.30
C ALA A 91 -1.88 -19.42 -4.13
N ILE A 92 -2.21 -19.10 -2.90
CA ILE A 92 -2.87 -17.85 -2.57
C ILE A 92 -1.80 -16.77 -2.43
N ILE A 93 -1.86 -15.76 -3.30
CA ILE A 93 -0.88 -14.67 -3.39
C ILE A 93 -1.63 -13.33 -3.26
N PHE A 94 -1.03 -12.37 -2.59
CA PHE A 94 -1.54 -11.01 -2.42
C PHE A 94 -0.55 -9.98 -2.98
N PRO A 95 -1.04 -8.80 -3.36
CA PRO A 95 -2.42 -8.35 -3.52
C PRO A 95 -3.01 -8.73 -4.89
N ALA A 96 -4.31 -8.51 -5.09
CA ALA A 96 -4.98 -8.69 -6.38
C ALA A 96 -4.40 -7.74 -7.46
N GLN A 97 -4.26 -6.46 -7.12
CA GLN A 97 -3.75 -5.41 -7.99
C GLN A 97 -2.31 -5.05 -7.59
N VAL A 98 -1.36 -5.71 -8.24
CA VAL A 98 0.07 -5.61 -7.86
C VAL A 98 0.64 -4.22 -8.12
N PHE A 99 0.21 -3.56 -9.18
CA PHE A 99 0.72 -2.26 -9.62
C PHE A 99 -0.19 -1.08 -9.24
N ARG A 100 -1.10 -1.26 -8.26
CA ARG A 100 -2.08 -0.23 -7.88
C ARG A 100 -1.44 1.07 -7.43
N ALA A 101 -0.34 1.01 -6.67
CA ALA A 101 0.39 2.21 -6.25
C ALA A 101 0.83 3.07 -7.44
N LEU A 102 1.33 2.42 -8.49
CA LEU A 102 1.77 3.09 -9.72
C LEU A 102 0.58 3.64 -10.54
N ALA A 103 -0.53 2.90 -10.57
CA ALA A 103 -1.73 3.33 -11.27
C ALA A 103 -2.38 4.58 -10.63
N LEU A 104 -2.34 4.68 -9.29
CA LEU A 104 -2.92 5.80 -8.55
C LEU A 104 -2.00 7.02 -8.47
N THR A 105 -0.69 6.82 -8.57
CA THR A 105 0.31 7.89 -8.45
C THR A 105 1.21 7.90 -9.68
N PRO A 106 0.85 8.60 -10.78
CA PRO A 106 1.71 8.79 -11.94
C PRO A 106 3.07 9.40 -11.56
N LEU A 107 4.13 9.10 -12.31
CA LEU A 107 5.49 9.56 -12.03
C LEU A 107 5.58 11.08 -11.87
N SER A 108 4.96 11.83 -12.77
CA SER A 108 4.92 13.29 -12.73
C SER A 108 4.18 13.88 -11.52
N SER A 109 3.33 13.08 -10.88
CA SER A 109 2.54 13.48 -9.71
C SER A 109 3.21 13.14 -8.38
N VAL A 110 4.32 12.37 -8.38
CA VAL A 110 4.99 11.94 -7.15
C VAL A 110 5.57 13.14 -6.41
N ARG A 111 5.10 13.38 -5.19
CA ARG A 111 5.58 14.39 -4.25
C ARG A 111 6.27 13.79 -3.05
N VAL A 112 5.78 12.61 -2.64
CA VAL A 112 6.31 11.86 -1.50
C VAL A 112 6.40 10.39 -1.91
N LEU A 113 7.51 9.74 -1.60
CA LEU A 113 7.62 8.28 -1.60
C LEU A 113 7.66 7.79 -0.15
N ILE A 114 6.75 6.89 0.21
CA ILE A 114 6.83 6.13 1.46
C ILE A 114 7.13 4.68 1.10
N LEU A 115 8.26 4.17 1.59
CA LEU A 115 8.75 2.84 1.22
C LEU A 115 8.45 1.83 2.33
N GLY A 116 7.60 0.84 2.00
CA GLY A 116 7.34 -0.34 2.83
C GLY A 116 8.21 -1.54 2.43
N GLN A 117 8.04 -2.66 3.12
CA GLN A 117 8.81 -3.88 2.86
C GLN A 117 8.08 -4.80 1.87
N ASP A 118 7.08 -5.52 2.32
CA ASP A 118 6.24 -6.42 1.54
C ASP A 118 4.75 -6.23 1.90
N PRO A 119 3.82 -6.70 1.05
CA PRO A 119 2.40 -6.58 1.35
C PRO A 119 2.03 -7.35 2.62
N TYR A 120 0.93 -6.97 3.26
CA TYR A 120 0.35 -7.78 4.31
C TYR A 120 -0.05 -9.16 3.77
N HIS A 121 0.27 -10.21 4.52
CA HIS A 121 0.06 -11.60 4.10
C HIS A 121 -1.22 -12.23 4.66
N GLY A 122 -2.00 -11.49 5.44
CA GLY A 122 -3.32 -11.90 5.93
C GLY A 122 -4.40 -11.71 4.87
N PRO A 123 -5.43 -12.57 4.84
CA PRO A 123 -6.53 -12.47 3.90
C PRO A 123 -7.21 -11.11 3.94
N GLY A 124 -7.44 -10.49 2.79
CA GLY A 124 -8.15 -9.22 2.64
C GLY A 124 -7.38 -7.96 3.06
N GLN A 125 -6.18 -8.09 3.62
CA GLN A 125 -5.43 -6.94 4.14
C GLN A 125 -4.70 -6.14 3.05
N ALA A 126 -3.97 -6.82 2.16
CA ALA A 126 -3.19 -6.13 1.13
C ALA A 126 -4.09 -5.60 0.01
N GLU A 127 -3.93 -4.33 -0.35
CA GLU A 127 -4.68 -3.70 -1.44
C GLU A 127 -3.79 -3.05 -2.52
N GLY A 128 -2.49 -3.40 -2.54
CA GLY A 128 -1.54 -2.88 -3.53
C GLY A 128 -0.95 -1.51 -3.21
N LEU A 129 -1.15 -1.02 -1.98
CA LEU A 129 -0.55 0.18 -1.41
C LEU A 129 0.19 -0.17 -0.12
N ALA A 130 1.41 0.29 0.05
CA ALA A 130 2.16 0.07 1.29
C ALA A 130 1.41 0.66 2.49
N PHE A 131 1.38 -0.08 3.60
CA PHE A 131 0.73 0.27 4.88
C PHE A 131 -0.80 0.35 4.86
N SER A 132 -1.44 0.32 3.69
CA SER A 132 -2.88 0.50 3.50
C SER A 132 -3.63 -0.82 3.62
N VAL A 133 -4.84 -0.75 4.18
CA VAL A 133 -5.81 -1.85 4.18
C VAL A 133 -7.17 -1.35 3.71
N PRO A 134 -7.98 -2.20 3.04
CA PRO A 134 -9.32 -1.80 2.62
C PRO A 134 -10.22 -1.38 3.80
N ALA A 135 -11.26 -0.61 3.50
CA ALA A 135 -12.28 -0.27 4.49
C ALA A 135 -12.88 -1.54 5.12
N GLY A 136 -13.11 -1.48 6.44
CA GLY A 136 -13.67 -2.61 7.19
C GLY A 136 -12.65 -3.67 7.64
N GLN A 137 -11.39 -3.59 7.18
CA GLN A 137 -10.33 -4.49 7.65
C GLN A 137 -9.71 -3.98 8.97
N PRO A 138 -9.35 -4.89 9.89
CA PRO A 138 -8.58 -4.53 11.09
C PRO A 138 -7.25 -3.89 10.70
N TRP A 139 -6.91 -2.80 11.38
CA TRP A 139 -5.66 -2.08 11.08
C TRP A 139 -4.44 -2.83 11.62
N PRO A 140 -3.45 -3.13 10.77
CA PRO A 140 -2.17 -3.69 11.21
C PRO A 140 -1.42 -2.73 12.16
N PRO A 141 -0.47 -3.24 12.96
CA PRO A 141 0.27 -2.42 13.94
C PRO A 141 0.96 -1.21 13.32
N SER A 142 1.58 -1.36 12.15
CA SER A 142 2.28 -0.26 11.46
C SER A 142 1.31 0.86 11.09
N LEU A 143 0.13 0.55 10.53
CA LEU A 143 -0.86 1.56 10.19
C LEU A 143 -1.41 2.26 11.44
N ARG A 144 -1.68 1.50 12.52
CA ARG A 144 -2.09 2.09 13.80
C ARG A 144 -1.06 3.09 14.34
N ASN A 145 0.22 2.76 14.23
CA ASN A 145 1.28 3.64 14.67
C ASN A 145 1.34 4.92 13.82
N ILE A 146 1.22 4.82 12.49
CA ILE A 146 1.15 5.98 11.60
C ILE A 146 0.01 6.92 12.01
N VAL A 147 -1.20 6.38 12.18
CA VAL A 147 -2.37 7.19 12.56
C VAL A 147 -2.21 7.80 13.95
N LYS A 148 -1.67 7.04 14.91
CA LYS A 148 -1.40 7.55 16.27
C LYS A 148 -0.42 8.72 16.26
N GLU A 149 0.65 8.64 15.45
CA GLU A 149 1.63 9.72 15.33
C GLU A 149 0.99 10.95 14.65
N LEU A 150 0.21 10.78 13.60
CA LEU A 150 -0.52 11.89 12.97
C LEU A 150 -1.49 12.58 13.94
N GLN A 151 -2.19 11.81 14.76
CA GLN A 151 -3.07 12.37 15.80
C GLN A 151 -2.26 13.13 16.86
N ARG A 152 -1.15 12.55 17.30
CA ARG A 152 -0.29 13.17 18.35
C ARG A 152 0.37 14.46 17.88
N ASP A 153 0.90 14.47 16.65
CA ASP A 153 1.72 15.55 16.11
C ASP A 153 0.86 16.69 15.52
N LEU A 154 -0.19 16.34 14.81
CA LEU A 154 -1.00 17.28 14.02
C LEU A 154 -2.41 17.48 14.58
N GLY A 155 -2.80 16.76 15.63
CA GLY A 155 -4.18 16.86 16.16
C GLY A 155 -5.24 16.34 15.19
N CYS A 156 -4.87 15.58 14.16
CA CYS A 156 -5.81 15.06 13.19
C CYS A 156 -6.78 14.05 13.82
N PRO A 157 -8.08 14.08 13.45
CA PRO A 157 -9.00 13.05 13.90
C PRO A 157 -8.60 11.68 13.37
N VAL A 158 -8.87 10.64 14.15
CA VAL A 158 -8.65 9.26 13.71
C VAL A 158 -9.57 8.98 12.52
N PRO A 159 -9.02 8.55 11.35
CA PRO A 159 -9.83 8.25 10.18
C PRO A 159 -10.77 7.07 10.42
N SER A 160 -11.91 7.03 9.73
CA SER A 160 -12.87 5.92 9.81
C SER A 160 -12.43 4.68 9.00
N SER A 161 -11.45 4.82 8.14
CA SER A 161 -10.95 3.76 7.24
C SER A 161 -9.42 3.67 7.32
N GLY A 162 -8.90 2.43 7.16
CA GLY A 162 -7.46 2.16 7.03
C GLY A 162 -6.92 2.33 5.61
N SER A 163 -7.77 2.71 4.64
CA SER A 163 -7.32 2.92 3.26
C SER A 163 -6.59 4.26 3.11
N LEU A 164 -5.37 4.19 2.56
CA LEU A 164 -4.52 5.33 2.24
C LEU A 164 -4.65 5.76 0.76
N GLU A 165 -5.67 5.29 0.05
CA GLU A 165 -5.88 5.63 -1.36
C GLU A 165 -5.96 7.15 -1.58
N ALA A 166 -6.58 7.89 -0.66
CA ALA A 166 -6.64 9.35 -0.73
C ALA A 166 -5.26 10.01 -0.72
N TRP A 167 -4.27 9.40 -0.05
CA TRP A 167 -2.88 9.87 -0.07
C TRP A 167 -2.25 9.58 -1.44
N ALA A 168 -2.44 8.37 -1.97
CA ALA A 168 -1.90 8.00 -3.28
C ALA A 168 -2.39 8.96 -4.39
N ARG A 169 -3.68 9.28 -4.41
CA ARG A 169 -4.27 10.24 -5.35
C ARG A 169 -3.74 11.69 -5.20
N GLN A 170 -3.12 12.01 -4.08
CA GLN A 170 -2.50 13.33 -3.83
C GLN A 170 -1.00 13.35 -4.09
N GLY A 171 -0.44 12.30 -4.66
CA GLY A 171 0.97 12.22 -5.02
C GLY A 171 1.87 11.56 -3.95
N VAL A 172 1.29 10.81 -3.01
CA VAL A 172 2.06 9.97 -2.09
C VAL A 172 2.19 8.57 -2.69
N LEU A 173 3.33 8.23 -3.25
CA LEU A 173 3.61 6.88 -3.74
C LEU A 173 3.86 5.94 -2.57
N LEU A 174 2.88 5.09 -2.28
CA LEU A 174 2.91 4.08 -1.21
C LEU A 174 3.44 2.76 -1.79
N LEU A 175 4.76 2.61 -1.84
CA LEU A 175 5.44 1.52 -2.53
C LEU A 175 6.07 0.55 -1.55
N ASN A 176 5.91 -0.75 -1.78
CA ASN A 176 6.70 -1.78 -1.09
C ASN A 176 7.95 -2.14 -1.90
N THR A 177 9.02 -2.58 -1.24
CA THR A 177 10.22 -3.11 -1.92
C THR A 177 9.94 -4.42 -2.64
N VAL A 178 9.01 -5.23 -2.12
CA VAL A 178 8.50 -6.47 -2.71
C VAL A 178 6.99 -6.29 -2.91
N LEU A 179 6.48 -6.54 -4.12
CA LEU A 179 5.09 -6.20 -4.45
C LEU A 179 4.11 -7.36 -4.31
N THR A 180 4.58 -8.58 -4.06
CA THR A 180 3.71 -9.75 -3.85
C THR A 180 4.17 -10.57 -2.67
N VAL A 181 3.22 -11.29 -2.05
CA VAL A 181 3.50 -12.17 -0.92
C VAL A 181 2.56 -13.38 -0.96
N ARG A 182 3.03 -14.56 -0.53
CA ARG A 182 2.18 -15.72 -0.34
C ARG A 182 1.39 -15.60 0.97
N ALA A 183 0.14 -16.06 0.97
CA ALA A 183 -0.70 -16.04 2.15
C ALA A 183 0.01 -16.68 3.35
N HIS A 184 -0.05 -16.00 4.49
CA HIS A 184 0.53 -16.42 5.79
C HIS A 184 2.07 -16.55 5.82
N GLU A 185 2.79 -16.17 4.75
CA GLU A 185 4.24 -16.29 4.65
C GLU A 185 4.90 -14.94 4.34
N ALA A 186 5.16 -14.16 5.37
CA ALA A 186 5.92 -12.92 5.22
C ALA A 186 7.25 -13.16 4.49
N HIS A 187 7.67 -12.21 3.65
CA HIS A 187 8.91 -12.24 2.88
C HIS A 187 9.05 -13.40 1.87
N SER A 188 7.98 -14.15 1.57
CA SER A 188 8.00 -15.32 0.68
C SER A 188 8.51 -15.01 -0.74
N HIS A 189 8.37 -13.78 -1.22
CA HIS A 189 8.85 -13.36 -2.54
C HIS A 189 10.06 -12.42 -2.49
N ARG A 190 10.68 -12.26 -1.32
CA ARG A 190 11.91 -11.48 -1.16
C ARG A 190 13.07 -12.13 -1.92
N GLY A 191 13.92 -11.30 -2.55
CA GLY A 191 15.06 -11.77 -3.34
C GLY A 191 14.68 -12.49 -4.64
N LYS A 192 13.43 -12.36 -5.09
CA LYS A 192 12.97 -12.98 -6.34
C LYS A 192 13.03 -12.05 -7.55
N GLY A 193 13.32 -10.74 -7.35
CA GLY A 193 13.49 -9.76 -8.43
C GLY A 193 12.63 -8.49 -8.30
N TRP A 194 11.73 -8.40 -7.30
CA TRP A 194 10.97 -7.18 -7.05
C TRP A 194 11.86 -6.01 -6.66
N GLU A 195 12.92 -6.28 -5.90
CA GLU A 195 13.86 -5.25 -5.42
C GLU A 195 14.54 -4.52 -6.57
N GLU A 196 14.81 -5.23 -7.69
CA GLU A 196 15.34 -4.58 -8.90
C GLU A 196 14.29 -3.64 -9.52
N PHE A 197 13.03 -4.07 -9.60
CA PHE A 197 11.95 -3.24 -10.10
C PHE A 197 11.76 -1.97 -9.27
N THR A 198 11.67 -2.12 -7.96
CA THR A 198 11.50 -0.99 -7.05
C THR A 198 12.70 -0.06 -7.04
N SER A 199 13.90 -0.59 -7.19
CA SER A 199 15.11 0.23 -7.39
C SER A 199 15.02 1.10 -8.65
N ARG A 200 14.54 0.54 -9.78
CA ARG A 200 14.32 1.31 -11.02
C ARG A 200 13.27 2.41 -10.84
N ILE A 201 12.19 2.14 -10.07
CA ILE A 201 11.18 3.16 -9.72
C ILE A 201 11.82 4.29 -8.91
N ILE A 202 12.58 3.95 -7.86
CA ILE A 202 13.28 4.93 -7.02
C ILE A 202 14.23 5.79 -7.86
N GLN A 203 14.98 5.18 -8.78
CA GLN A 203 15.86 5.91 -9.70
C GLN A 203 15.09 6.85 -10.64
N ALA A 204 13.89 6.45 -11.11
CA ALA A 204 13.07 7.32 -11.93
C ALA A 204 12.56 8.53 -11.14
N ILE A 205 12.16 8.32 -9.88
CA ILE A 205 11.74 9.39 -8.95
C ILE A 205 12.94 10.31 -8.63
N ASN A 206 14.13 9.74 -8.45
CA ASN A 206 15.35 10.49 -8.16
C ASN A 206 15.76 11.49 -9.28
N ARG A 207 15.18 11.33 -10.47
CA ARG A 207 15.35 12.29 -11.58
C ARG A 207 14.33 13.42 -11.58
N GLN A 208 13.28 13.34 -10.74
CA GLN A 208 12.25 14.38 -10.59
C GLN A 208 12.82 15.63 -9.88
N PRO A 209 12.19 16.81 -10.00
CA PRO A 209 12.73 18.05 -9.44
C PRO A 209 12.94 18.01 -7.93
N ARG A 210 11.92 17.71 -7.14
CA ARG A 210 12.00 17.61 -5.69
C ARG A 210 10.90 16.70 -5.15
N VAL A 211 11.32 15.66 -4.44
CA VAL A 211 10.43 14.68 -3.81
C VAL A 211 10.87 14.47 -2.36
N ALA A 212 9.94 14.20 -1.45
CA ALA A 212 10.25 13.73 -0.10
C ALA A 212 10.29 12.21 -0.09
N PHE A 213 11.38 11.63 0.41
CA PHE A 213 11.56 10.19 0.61
C PHE A 213 11.42 9.89 2.10
N VAL A 214 10.43 9.07 2.45
CA VAL A 214 10.20 8.62 3.82
C VAL A 214 10.65 7.16 3.90
N LEU A 215 11.78 6.95 4.58
CA LEU A 215 12.50 5.68 4.63
C LEU A 215 12.43 5.12 6.07
N TRP A 216 11.41 4.32 6.34
CA TRP A 216 11.21 3.71 7.65
C TRP A 216 11.90 2.35 7.74
N GLY A 217 12.78 2.22 8.71
CA GLY A 217 13.55 1.02 9.00
C GLY A 217 14.78 0.82 8.11
N LYS A 218 15.74 0.07 8.61
CA LYS A 218 17.05 -0.19 7.98
C LYS A 218 16.98 -0.64 6.50
N PRO A 219 16.03 -1.50 6.07
CA PRO A 219 15.96 -1.90 4.67
C PRO A 219 15.65 -0.74 3.70
N ALA A 220 14.79 0.21 4.11
CA ALA A 220 14.45 1.37 3.31
C ALA A 220 15.59 2.42 3.32
N GLN A 221 16.26 2.61 4.46
CA GLN A 221 17.35 3.57 4.62
C GLN A 221 18.56 3.29 3.73
N LYS A 222 18.74 2.05 3.26
CA LYS A 222 19.80 1.72 2.29
C LYS A 222 19.72 2.50 0.98
N PHE A 223 18.56 3.04 0.65
CA PHE A 223 18.40 3.87 -0.55
C PHE A 223 18.86 5.32 -0.33
N ALA A 224 18.97 5.80 0.93
CA ALA A 224 19.28 7.19 1.24
C ALA A 224 20.58 7.68 0.57
N GLU A 225 21.64 6.87 0.61
CA GLU A 225 22.96 7.24 0.04
C GLU A 225 22.93 7.42 -1.48
N SER A 226 21.98 6.81 -2.18
CA SER A 226 21.84 6.88 -3.64
C SER A 226 20.96 8.03 -4.12
N LEU A 227 20.31 8.76 -3.21
CA LEU A 227 19.40 9.85 -3.55
C LEU A 227 20.12 11.17 -3.74
N ASP A 228 19.65 11.93 -4.72
CA ASP A 228 20.17 13.28 -4.99
C ASP A 228 19.83 14.23 -3.83
N LYS A 229 20.79 15.09 -3.47
CA LYS A 229 20.68 16.06 -2.35
C LYS A 229 19.55 17.09 -2.51
N ARG A 230 18.97 17.21 -3.72
CA ARG A 230 17.80 18.08 -3.95
C ARG A 230 16.54 17.58 -3.26
N HIS A 231 16.48 16.29 -2.94
CA HIS A 231 15.34 15.65 -2.30
C HIS A 231 15.36 15.85 -0.78
N LEU A 232 14.19 15.78 -0.16
CA LEU A 232 14.07 15.68 1.28
C LEU A 232 14.10 14.19 1.65
N VAL A 233 15.06 13.78 2.46
CA VAL A 233 15.14 12.39 2.97
C VAL A 233 14.82 12.40 4.45
N ILE A 234 13.80 11.63 4.84
CA ILE A 234 13.35 11.46 6.23
C ILE A 234 13.57 10.00 6.59
N GLU A 235 14.48 9.76 7.52
CA GLU A 235 14.79 8.44 8.03
C GLU A 235 14.26 8.27 9.45
N SER A 236 13.70 7.09 9.74
CA SER A 236 13.26 6.72 11.08
C SER A 236 13.44 5.22 11.28
N PRO A 237 13.75 4.77 12.54
CA PRO A 237 13.89 3.35 12.86
C PRO A 237 12.66 2.53 12.53
#